data_0d17dd573f662add82d4ed52437d4369
#
_entry.id   0d17dd573f662add82d4ed52437d4369
#
_cell.length_a   1.000
_cell.length_b   1.000
_cell.length_c   1.000
_cell.angle_alpha   90.00
_cell.angle_beta   90.00
_cell.angle_gamma   90.00
#
_symmetry.space_group_name_H-M   'P 1'
#
loop_
_entity.id
_entity.type
_entity.pdbx_description
1 polymer ?
#
loop_
_entity_poly.entity_id
_entity_poly.type
_entity_poly.pdbx_seq_one_letter_code
_entity_poly.pdbx_strand_id
1 'polypeptide(L)'
;GGAKHVINRYQQDIVEEVKALGEVDVILNPVAGESIAKDQQYLKQDGRIILIGLMGGRTGEVDFGRMLMKRQKLMGSTLRALSSVQKGHILNGLWHDFSDKFKTGKIKPIIDQVFTADDIQKALDYVAANKTQGKVILKLAEQ
;
A
#
# COMPACT_ATOMS: atom_id res chain seq x y z
N GLY A 1 4.38 -12.38 -1.78
CA GLY A 1 4.11 -11.36 -2.74
C GLY A 1 5.26 -10.92 -3.65
N GLY A 2 6.40 -11.61 -3.73
CA GLY A 2 7.48 -11.27 -4.66
C GLY A 2 8.41 -10.12 -4.21
N ALA A 3 8.27 -9.62 -2.99
CA ALA A 3 9.21 -8.64 -2.45
C ALA A 3 10.59 -9.27 -2.26
N LYS A 4 11.65 -8.58 -2.69
CA LYS A 4 13.03 -9.03 -2.53
C LYS A 4 13.48 -8.92 -1.07
N HIS A 5 13.05 -7.87 -0.38
CA HIS A 5 13.33 -7.61 1.02
C HIS A 5 12.03 -7.31 1.76
N VAL A 6 11.91 -7.77 2.98
CA VAL A 6 10.76 -7.53 3.86
C VAL A 6 11.27 -7.02 5.20
N ILE A 7 10.73 -5.90 5.67
CA ILE A 7 11.13 -5.26 6.93
C ILE A 7 9.95 -5.36 7.90
N ASN A 8 10.20 -5.92 9.08
CA ASN A 8 9.21 -5.95 10.15
C ASN A 8 9.33 -4.68 11.00
N ARG A 9 8.43 -3.73 10.80
CA ARG A 9 8.40 -2.43 11.50
C ARG A 9 8.28 -2.51 13.03
N TYR A 10 7.93 -3.66 13.58
CA TYR A 10 7.86 -3.87 15.04
C TYR A 10 9.18 -4.33 15.64
N GLN A 11 10.13 -4.75 14.83
CA GLN A 11 11.40 -5.34 15.25
C GLN A 11 12.61 -4.61 14.66
N GLN A 12 12.41 -3.83 13.61
CA GLN A 12 13.48 -3.20 12.82
C GLN A 12 13.19 -1.71 12.61
N ASP A 13 14.23 -0.90 12.55
CA ASP A 13 14.13 0.49 12.12
C ASP A 13 14.09 0.55 10.59
N ILE A 14 12.96 1.01 10.04
CA ILE A 14 12.75 1.06 8.60
C ILE A 14 13.78 1.96 7.90
N VAL A 15 14.15 3.07 8.53
CA VAL A 15 15.07 4.05 7.93
C VAL A 15 16.46 3.44 7.79
N GLU A 16 16.96 2.80 8.86
CA GLU A 16 18.26 2.15 8.84
C GLU A 16 18.32 0.98 7.88
N GLU A 17 17.31 0.11 7.91
CA GLU A 17 17.22 -1.06 7.02
C GLU A 17 17.17 -0.67 5.55
N VAL A 18 16.34 0.31 5.18
CA VAL A 18 16.26 0.75 3.78
C VAL A 18 17.55 1.43 3.34
N LYS A 19 18.17 2.24 4.20
CA LYS A 19 19.47 2.86 3.88
C LYS A 19 20.58 1.82 3.68
N ALA A 20 20.58 0.75 4.46
CA ALA A 20 21.54 -0.35 4.30
C ALA A 20 21.38 -1.11 2.97
N LEU A 21 20.14 -1.17 2.44
CA LEU A 21 19.84 -1.76 1.14
C LEU A 21 20.11 -0.81 -0.05
N GLY A 22 20.36 0.45 0.22
CA GLY A 22 20.44 1.54 -0.71
C GLY A 22 19.16 2.39 -0.72
N GLU A 23 19.28 3.67 -1.05
CA GLU A 23 18.12 4.56 -1.16
C GLU A 23 17.16 4.11 -2.27
N VAL A 24 15.87 4.46 -2.17
CA VAL A 24 14.83 4.04 -3.12
C VAL A 24 14.39 5.20 -4.03
N ASP A 25 13.95 4.88 -5.23
CA ASP A 25 13.50 5.86 -6.22
C ASP A 25 12.01 6.20 -6.05
N VAL A 26 11.20 5.23 -5.60
CA VAL A 26 9.74 5.34 -5.50
C VAL A 26 9.25 4.72 -4.21
N ILE A 27 8.39 5.44 -3.51
CA ILE A 27 7.68 4.93 -2.32
C ILE A 27 6.18 5.01 -2.59
N LEU A 28 5.48 3.87 -2.48
CA LEU A 28 4.03 3.83 -2.36
C LEU A 28 3.67 3.85 -0.89
N ASN A 29 3.05 4.94 -0.44
CA ASN A 29 2.76 5.15 0.98
C ASN A 29 1.24 5.13 1.25
N PRO A 30 0.70 4.08 1.90
CA PRO A 30 -0.68 4.02 2.35
C PRO A 30 -0.90 4.63 3.75
N VAL A 31 0.18 5.02 4.44
CA VAL A 31 0.16 5.40 5.85
C VAL A 31 -0.03 6.90 6.02
N ALA A 32 0.76 7.71 5.31
CA ALA A 32 0.82 9.17 5.49
C ALA A 32 1.23 9.59 6.92
N GLY A 33 0.75 10.75 7.40
CA GLY A 33 1.08 11.22 8.74
C GLY A 33 2.59 11.34 8.96
N GLU A 34 3.05 10.86 10.09
CA GLU A 34 4.47 10.92 10.49
C GLU A 34 5.42 10.07 9.62
N SER A 35 4.90 9.15 8.81
CA SER A 35 5.75 8.32 7.96
C SER A 35 6.45 9.11 6.85
N ILE A 36 5.91 10.27 6.44
CA ILE A 36 6.44 11.06 5.33
C ILE A 36 7.85 11.57 5.63
N ALA A 37 8.07 12.14 6.81
CA ALA A 37 9.39 12.63 7.20
C ALA A 37 10.43 11.49 7.31
N LYS A 38 10.00 10.29 7.67
CA LYS A 38 10.84 9.09 7.67
C LYS A 38 11.16 8.64 6.25
N ASP A 39 10.15 8.56 5.39
CA ASP A 39 10.28 8.17 3.98
C ASP A 39 11.27 9.06 3.22
N GLN A 40 11.27 10.37 3.49
CA GLN A 40 12.19 11.31 2.88
C GLN A 40 13.66 11.01 3.21
N GLN A 41 13.95 10.34 4.32
CA GLN A 41 15.32 10.07 4.75
C GLN A 41 16.04 9.05 3.88
N TYR A 42 15.31 8.12 3.28
CA TYR A 42 15.85 7.07 2.40
C TYR A 42 15.36 7.18 0.95
N LEU A 43 14.67 8.26 0.62
CA LEU A 43 14.30 8.56 -0.76
C LEU A 43 15.48 9.20 -1.50
N LYS A 44 15.81 8.66 -2.66
CA LYS A 44 16.87 9.19 -3.52
C LYS A 44 16.61 10.62 -4.01
N GLN A 45 17.64 11.21 -4.57
CA GLN A 45 17.54 12.42 -5.37
C GLN A 45 16.58 12.17 -6.55
N ASP A 46 15.72 13.14 -6.85
CA ASP A 46 14.63 13.06 -7.83
C ASP A 46 13.57 11.99 -7.56
N GLY A 47 13.65 11.33 -6.40
CA GLY A 47 12.71 10.31 -5.97
C GLY A 47 11.31 10.86 -5.68
N ARG A 48 10.32 9.96 -5.60
CA ARG A 48 8.92 10.33 -5.36
C ARG A 48 8.22 9.46 -4.33
N ILE A 49 7.45 10.10 -3.47
CA ILE A 49 6.51 9.47 -2.55
C ILE A 49 5.12 9.62 -3.14
N ILE A 50 4.39 8.53 -3.31
CA ILE A 50 3.02 8.52 -3.82
C ILE A 50 2.10 8.10 -2.68
N LEU A 51 1.28 9.03 -2.20
CA LEU A 51 0.27 8.78 -1.18
C LEU A 51 -0.93 8.08 -1.80
N ILE A 52 -1.24 6.88 -1.31
CA ILE A 52 -2.38 6.07 -1.74
C ILE A 52 -3.37 5.79 -0.61
N GLY A 53 -3.07 6.24 0.61
CA GLY A 53 -3.91 6.08 1.79
C GLY A 53 -3.49 7.01 2.92
N LEU A 54 -4.26 7.02 4.02
CA LEU A 54 -4.10 7.91 5.18
C LEU A 54 -4.22 7.14 6.50
N MET A 55 -3.73 5.91 6.57
CA MET A 55 -3.90 5.02 7.73
C MET A 55 -3.23 5.57 9.01
N GLY A 56 -2.16 6.35 8.88
CA GLY A 56 -1.44 6.97 9.99
C GLY A 56 -1.81 8.42 10.27
N GLY A 57 -2.80 8.98 9.54
CA GLY A 57 -3.28 10.34 9.76
C GLY A 57 -3.35 11.18 8.48
N ARG A 58 -4.09 12.29 8.58
CA ARG A 58 -4.33 13.21 7.45
C ARG A 58 -3.28 14.32 7.35
N THR A 59 -2.56 14.55 8.42
CA THR A 59 -1.54 15.61 8.54
C THR A 59 -0.23 15.00 9.02
N GLY A 60 0.88 15.60 8.66
CA GLY A 60 2.21 15.14 9.05
C GLY A 60 3.26 16.18 8.68
N GLU A 61 4.49 15.92 9.11
CA GLU A 61 5.62 16.78 8.85
C GLU A 61 6.30 16.45 7.52
N VAL A 62 6.83 17.47 6.86
CA VAL A 62 7.63 17.38 5.64
C VAL A 62 8.94 18.14 5.86
N ASP A 63 10.05 17.49 5.61
CA ASP A 63 11.37 18.14 5.57
C ASP A 63 11.54 18.87 4.23
N PHE A 64 11.19 20.15 4.22
CA PHE A 64 11.30 20.99 3.02
C PHE A 64 12.75 21.22 2.59
N GLY A 65 13.69 21.26 3.52
CA GLY A 65 15.11 21.36 3.22
C GLY A 65 15.60 20.17 2.41
N ARG A 66 15.30 18.97 2.88
CA ARG A 66 15.61 17.71 2.18
C ARG A 66 14.89 17.63 0.85
N MET A 67 13.60 17.99 0.83
CA MET A 67 12.79 17.99 -0.39
C MET A 67 13.40 18.88 -1.47
N LEU A 68 13.84 20.09 -1.10
CA LEU A 68 14.49 21.03 -1.99
C LEU A 68 15.85 20.51 -2.48
N MET A 69 16.72 20.13 -1.56
CA MET A 69 18.10 19.71 -1.88
C MET A 69 18.15 18.44 -2.73
N LYS A 70 17.27 17.48 -2.47
CA LYS A 70 17.20 16.23 -3.23
C LYS A 70 16.15 16.25 -4.36
N ARG A 71 15.47 17.39 -4.58
CA ARG A 71 14.38 17.53 -5.58
C ARG A 71 13.33 16.41 -5.47
N GLN A 72 13.00 16.02 -4.23
CA GLN A 72 12.02 14.97 -3.94
C GLN A 72 10.61 15.44 -4.31
N LYS A 73 9.74 14.52 -4.69
CA LYS A 73 8.33 14.78 -5.05
C LYS A 73 7.40 14.06 -4.08
N LEU A 74 6.39 14.80 -3.60
CA LEU A 74 5.28 14.24 -2.81
C LEU A 74 4.00 14.38 -3.63
N MET A 75 3.33 13.28 -3.92
CA MET A 75 2.19 13.22 -4.83
C MET A 75 1.04 12.45 -4.20
N GLY A 76 -0.19 12.91 -4.40
CA GLY A 76 -1.39 12.17 -4.04
C GLY A 76 -1.93 11.36 -5.22
N SER A 77 -2.46 10.18 -4.94
CA SER A 77 -3.16 9.33 -5.91
C SER A 77 -4.43 8.76 -5.29
N THR A 78 -5.54 8.84 -6.00
CA THR A 78 -6.82 8.25 -5.59
C THR A 78 -7.60 7.76 -6.80
N LEU A 79 -8.17 6.56 -6.68
CA LEU A 79 -9.10 6.02 -7.68
C LEU A 79 -10.54 6.50 -7.45
N ARG A 80 -10.88 6.88 -6.21
CA ARG A 80 -12.27 7.21 -5.85
C ARG A 80 -12.84 8.36 -6.67
N ALA A 81 -12.06 9.42 -6.86
CA ALA A 81 -12.47 10.63 -7.57
C ALA A 81 -12.43 10.52 -9.10
N LEU A 82 -11.85 9.45 -9.64
CA LEU A 82 -11.79 9.27 -11.08
C LEU A 82 -13.17 8.95 -11.66
N SER A 83 -13.42 9.42 -12.88
CA SER A 83 -14.61 9.06 -13.65
C SER A 83 -14.64 7.57 -14.00
N SER A 84 -15.83 7.04 -14.30
CA SER A 84 -15.97 5.63 -14.72
C SER A 84 -15.15 5.32 -15.98
N VAL A 85 -15.02 6.27 -16.88
CA VAL A 85 -14.20 6.13 -18.10
C VAL A 85 -12.72 5.98 -17.74
N GLN A 86 -12.19 6.84 -16.86
CA GLN A 86 -10.79 6.75 -16.41
C GLN A 86 -10.52 5.43 -15.66
N LYS A 87 -11.45 5.02 -14.78
CA LYS A 87 -11.37 3.72 -14.11
C LYS A 87 -11.37 2.57 -15.12
N GLY A 88 -12.23 2.64 -16.13
CA GLY A 88 -12.28 1.65 -17.20
C GLY A 88 -10.96 1.52 -17.96
N HIS A 89 -10.32 2.63 -18.30
CA HIS A 89 -9.00 2.60 -18.94
C HIS A 89 -7.93 1.92 -18.07
N ILE A 90 -7.91 2.22 -16.77
CA ILE A 90 -6.95 1.58 -15.83
C ILE A 90 -7.21 0.07 -15.75
N LEU A 91 -8.47 -0.35 -15.63
CA LEU A 91 -8.82 -1.77 -15.55
C LEU A 91 -8.49 -2.52 -16.85
N ASN A 92 -8.76 -1.90 -18.01
CA ASN A 92 -8.41 -2.48 -19.29
C ASN A 92 -6.90 -2.63 -19.46
N GLY A 93 -6.11 -1.63 -19.05
CA GLY A 93 -4.65 -1.73 -19.03
C GLY A 93 -4.16 -2.86 -18.11
N LEU A 94 -4.69 -2.94 -16.89
CA LEU A 94 -4.38 -4.03 -15.96
C LEU A 94 -4.73 -5.40 -16.58
N TRP A 95 -5.90 -5.53 -17.19
CA TRP A 95 -6.32 -6.78 -17.81
C TRP A 95 -5.44 -7.15 -19.01
N HIS A 96 -5.12 -6.17 -19.84
CA HIS A 96 -4.22 -6.37 -20.99
C HIS A 96 -2.85 -6.92 -20.55
N ASP A 97 -2.27 -6.34 -19.50
CA ASP A 97 -0.89 -6.68 -19.08
C ASP A 97 -0.82 -7.94 -18.21
N PHE A 98 -1.90 -8.30 -17.51
CA PHE A 98 -1.86 -9.32 -16.46
C PHE A 98 -2.91 -10.43 -16.59
N SER A 99 -3.79 -10.42 -17.61
CA SER A 99 -4.87 -11.40 -17.75
C SER A 99 -4.38 -12.86 -17.69
N ASP A 100 -3.27 -13.18 -18.34
CA ASP A 100 -2.73 -14.54 -18.35
C ASP A 100 -2.19 -14.95 -16.98
N LYS A 101 -1.67 -14.00 -16.20
CA LYS A 101 -1.22 -14.27 -14.85
C LYS A 101 -2.40 -14.52 -13.89
N PHE A 102 -3.52 -13.83 -14.10
CA PHE A 102 -4.77 -14.10 -13.38
C PHE A 102 -5.33 -15.48 -13.76
N LYS A 103 -5.46 -15.78 -15.07
CA LYS A 103 -6.00 -17.05 -15.57
C LYS A 103 -5.18 -18.25 -15.10
N THR A 104 -3.87 -18.11 -15.06
CA THR A 104 -2.94 -19.19 -14.62
C THR A 104 -2.76 -19.26 -13.11
N GLY A 105 -3.42 -18.38 -12.33
CA GLY A 105 -3.32 -18.31 -10.87
C GLY A 105 -1.97 -17.80 -10.34
N LYS A 106 -1.11 -17.27 -11.21
CA LYS A 106 0.15 -16.62 -10.78
C LYS A 106 -0.13 -15.35 -9.99
N ILE A 107 -1.21 -14.64 -10.32
CA ILE A 107 -1.74 -13.54 -9.52
C ILE A 107 -3.09 -13.98 -8.99
N LYS A 108 -3.19 -14.09 -7.67
CA LYS A 108 -4.43 -14.42 -6.97
C LYS A 108 -4.49 -13.68 -5.62
N PRO A 109 -5.69 -13.28 -5.17
CA PRO A 109 -5.83 -12.74 -3.83
C PRO A 109 -5.48 -13.81 -2.78
N ILE A 110 -4.76 -13.41 -1.75
CA ILE A 110 -4.58 -14.25 -0.56
C ILE A 110 -5.81 -14.06 0.31
N ILE A 111 -6.53 -15.14 0.57
CA ILE A 111 -7.67 -15.16 1.49
C ILE A 111 -7.17 -15.71 2.81
N ASP A 112 -7.25 -14.89 3.86
CA ASP A 112 -6.80 -15.22 5.19
C ASP A 112 -7.89 -15.96 5.98
N GLN A 113 -9.08 -15.33 6.06
CA GLN A 113 -10.23 -15.89 6.78
C GLN A 113 -11.52 -15.70 5.98
N VAL A 114 -12.45 -16.63 6.15
CA VAL A 114 -13.82 -16.55 5.62
C VAL A 114 -14.79 -16.65 6.80
N PHE A 115 -15.65 -15.66 6.95
CA PHE A 115 -16.72 -15.62 7.95
C PHE A 115 -18.09 -15.70 7.28
N THR A 116 -19.08 -16.20 7.99
CA THR A 116 -20.48 -16.11 7.56
C THR A 116 -21.08 -14.75 7.92
N ALA A 117 -22.23 -14.41 7.36
CA ALA A 117 -22.92 -13.17 7.68
C ALA A 117 -23.24 -13.03 9.18
N ASP A 118 -23.56 -14.14 9.85
CA ASP A 118 -23.87 -14.16 11.28
C ASP A 118 -22.65 -13.84 12.16
N ASP A 119 -21.44 -14.03 11.63
CA ASP A 119 -20.18 -13.78 12.33
C ASP A 119 -19.55 -12.40 11.97
N ILE A 120 -20.34 -11.46 11.43
CA ILE A 120 -19.83 -10.15 10.98
C ILE A 120 -19.04 -9.43 12.07
N GLN A 121 -19.49 -9.46 13.32
CA GLN A 121 -18.78 -8.80 14.42
C GLN A 121 -17.40 -9.44 14.65
N LYS A 122 -17.30 -10.76 14.61
CA LYS A 122 -16.02 -11.47 14.74
C LYS A 122 -15.08 -11.12 13.59
N ALA A 123 -15.61 -10.98 12.37
CA ALA A 123 -14.82 -10.56 11.21
C ALA A 123 -14.26 -9.14 11.38
N LEU A 124 -15.08 -8.20 11.87
CA LEU A 124 -14.66 -6.82 12.14
C LEU A 124 -13.59 -6.77 13.24
N ASP A 125 -13.79 -7.50 14.34
CA ASP A 125 -12.83 -7.56 15.44
C ASP A 125 -11.51 -8.19 15.00
N TYR A 126 -11.55 -9.19 14.14
CA TYR A 126 -10.36 -9.82 13.57
C TYR A 126 -9.56 -8.85 12.71
N VAL A 127 -10.23 -8.07 11.86
CA VAL A 127 -9.57 -7.03 11.04
C VAL A 127 -9.02 -5.92 11.94
N ALA A 128 -9.80 -5.46 12.93
CA ALA A 128 -9.39 -4.40 13.86
C ALA A 128 -8.16 -4.79 14.69
N ALA A 129 -8.01 -6.08 15.02
CA ALA A 129 -6.84 -6.60 15.72
C ALA A 129 -5.54 -6.57 14.89
N ASN A 130 -5.60 -6.14 13.62
CA ASN A 130 -4.46 -6.03 12.68
C ASN A 130 -3.62 -7.32 12.55
N LYS A 131 -4.28 -8.48 12.62
CA LYS A 131 -3.66 -9.81 12.50
C LYS A 131 -3.78 -10.41 11.10
N THR A 132 -4.52 -9.74 10.21
CA THR A 132 -4.84 -10.24 8.87
C THR A 132 -3.62 -10.33 7.96
N GLN A 133 -3.49 -11.46 7.24
CA GLN A 133 -2.46 -11.68 6.22
C GLN A 133 -3.13 -11.93 4.87
N GLY A 134 -3.78 -10.93 4.31
CA GLY A 134 -4.53 -11.03 3.07
C GLY A 134 -5.92 -10.42 3.19
N LYS A 135 -6.92 -11.05 2.60
CA LYS A 135 -8.32 -10.59 2.61
C LYS A 135 -9.16 -11.40 3.56
N VAL A 136 -9.98 -10.72 4.34
CA VAL A 136 -11.08 -11.32 5.10
C VAL A 136 -12.33 -11.24 4.24
N ILE A 137 -12.98 -12.39 4.05
CA ILE A 137 -14.18 -12.54 3.21
C ILE A 137 -15.39 -12.77 4.13
N LEU A 138 -16.48 -12.07 3.82
CA LEU A 138 -17.78 -12.31 4.43
C LEU A 138 -18.68 -13.02 3.39
N LYS A 139 -19.06 -14.26 3.68
CA LYS A 139 -20.00 -15.04 2.86
C LYS A 139 -21.43 -14.68 3.26
N LEU A 140 -22.18 -14.02 2.37
CA LEU A 140 -23.51 -13.48 2.68
C LEU A 140 -24.62 -14.55 2.56
N ALA A 141 -24.47 -15.48 1.64
CA ALA A 141 -25.42 -16.60 1.46
C ALA A 141 -24.70 -17.81 0.85
N GLU A 142 -25.25 -18.99 1.03
CA GLU A 142 -24.92 -20.13 0.19
C GLU A 142 -25.68 -20.00 -1.14
N GLN A 143 -24.96 -20.04 -2.25
CA GLN A 143 -25.55 -20.21 -3.57
C GLN A 143 -25.64 -21.69 -3.90
#